data_ac944c5d51d5f62a811dbb8331b40916
#
_entry.id   ac944c5d51d5f62a811dbb8331b40916
#
_cell.length_a   1.000
_cell.length_b   1.000
_cell.length_c   1.000
_cell.angle_alpha   90.00
_cell.angle_beta   90.00
_cell.angle_gamma   90.00
#
_symmetry.space_group_name_H-M   'P 1'
#
loop_
_entity.id
_entity.type
_entity.pdbx_description
1 polymer ?
#
loop_
_entity_poly.entity_id
_entity_poly.type
_entity_poly.pdbx_seq_one_letter_code
_entity_poly.pdbx_strand_id
1 'polypeptide(L)'
;IRTGDFLPALVPLTNTAPSGLTGYHHDVWGPEYHNNLFSSHFNTGKILRHRLSPAGGTFTCETEDFVEANSSDVHFTDVLEDADGSLLVVDTGGWFHACCPASGSSKPEVKGSIYRVSKSDE
;
A
#
# COMPACT_ATOMS: atom_id res chain seq x y z
N ILE A 1 -23.52 -26.16 -3.37
CA ILE A 1 -22.78 -25.31 -4.31
C ILE A 1 -21.30 -25.39 -3.97
N ARG A 2 -20.51 -25.80 -4.92
CA ARG A 2 -19.07 -25.82 -4.78
C ARG A 2 -18.47 -24.53 -5.32
N THR A 3 -17.73 -23.82 -4.52
CA THR A 3 -16.86 -22.75 -5.04
C THR A 3 -15.61 -23.39 -5.66
N GLY A 4 -15.13 -22.83 -6.76
CA GLY A 4 -13.87 -23.27 -7.36
C GLY A 4 -12.68 -22.98 -6.45
N ASP A 5 -11.52 -23.50 -6.83
CA ASP A 5 -10.28 -23.20 -6.13
C ASP A 5 -9.94 -21.70 -6.26
N PHE A 6 -9.29 -21.13 -5.23
CA PHE A 6 -8.80 -19.77 -5.32
C PHE A 6 -7.70 -19.67 -6.36
N LEU A 7 -7.69 -18.55 -7.09
CA LEU A 7 -6.55 -18.22 -7.94
C LEU A 7 -5.30 -18.05 -7.08
N PRO A 8 -4.13 -18.44 -7.61
CA PRO A 8 -2.88 -18.18 -6.88
C PRO A 8 -2.70 -16.68 -6.63
N ALA A 9 -2.09 -16.35 -5.50
CA ALA A 9 -1.79 -14.95 -5.19
C ALA A 9 -0.82 -14.38 -6.22
N LEU A 10 -1.08 -13.15 -6.66
CA LEU A 10 -0.15 -12.42 -7.52
C LEU A 10 1.19 -12.21 -6.80
N VAL A 11 1.11 -11.83 -5.53
CA VAL A 11 2.25 -11.68 -4.62
C VAL A 11 1.86 -12.24 -3.26
N PRO A 12 2.50 -13.33 -2.79
CA PRO A 12 2.30 -13.78 -1.43
C PRO A 12 3.06 -12.86 -0.48
N LEU A 13 2.35 -12.29 0.49
CA LEU A 13 2.91 -11.45 1.54
C LEU A 13 2.67 -12.10 2.88
N THR A 14 3.67 -12.05 3.78
CA THR A 14 3.57 -12.66 5.10
C THR A 14 3.43 -11.61 6.18
N ASN A 15 2.61 -11.90 7.19
CA ASN A 15 2.45 -11.08 8.41
C ASN A 15 2.12 -9.62 8.15
N THR A 16 1.33 -9.35 7.14
CA THR A 16 0.92 -7.99 6.79
C THR A 16 -0.59 -7.91 6.59
N ALA A 17 -1.16 -6.76 6.91
CA ALA A 17 -2.57 -6.45 6.74
C ALA A 17 -2.75 -5.41 5.63
N PRO A 18 -2.94 -5.83 4.37
CA PRO A 18 -3.19 -4.88 3.30
C PRO A 18 -4.53 -4.19 3.52
N SER A 19 -4.55 -2.88 3.37
CA SER A 19 -5.70 -2.05 3.68
C SER A 19 -6.22 -1.23 2.51
N GLY A 20 -5.38 -0.95 1.52
CA GLY A 20 -5.79 -0.21 0.33
C GLY A 20 -4.92 -0.57 -0.86
N LEU A 21 -5.45 -0.31 -2.05
CA LEU A 21 -4.77 -0.62 -3.31
C LEU A 21 -5.15 0.42 -4.35
N THR A 22 -4.16 0.93 -5.08
CA THR A 22 -4.39 1.82 -6.22
C THR A 22 -3.46 1.49 -7.37
N GLY A 23 -3.92 1.74 -8.59
CA GLY A 23 -3.08 1.71 -9.79
C GLY A 23 -2.52 3.10 -10.07
N TYR A 24 -1.32 3.19 -10.60
CA TYR A 24 -0.70 4.44 -11.00
C TYR A 24 -0.79 4.62 -12.51
N HIS A 25 -1.42 5.71 -12.97
CA HIS A 25 -1.72 5.95 -14.38
C HIS A 25 -1.07 7.22 -14.94
N HIS A 26 -0.44 8.02 -14.09
CA HIS A 26 0.27 9.23 -14.51
C HIS A 26 1.67 8.93 -14.99
N ASP A 27 2.24 9.86 -15.77
CA ASP A 27 3.59 9.77 -16.31
C ASP A 27 4.60 10.65 -15.56
N VAL A 28 4.16 11.33 -14.51
CA VAL A 28 4.96 12.33 -13.78
C VAL A 28 6.23 11.75 -13.18
N TRP A 29 6.17 10.51 -12.74
CA TRP A 29 7.32 9.83 -12.10
C TRP A 29 8.18 9.07 -13.09
N GLY A 30 7.80 9.02 -14.35
CA GLY A 30 8.50 8.31 -15.40
C GLY A 30 7.77 7.05 -15.85
N PRO A 31 8.16 6.51 -17.03
CA PRO A 31 7.45 5.37 -17.62
C PRO A 31 7.54 4.08 -16.79
N GLU A 32 8.56 3.95 -15.95
CA GLU A 32 8.74 2.76 -15.11
C GLU A 32 7.68 2.64 -14.00
N TYR A 33 6.95 3.72 -13.74
CA TYR A 33 5.85 3.71 -12.75
C TYR A 33 4.49 3.46 -13.40
N HIS A 34 4.40 3.56 -14.71
CA HIS A 34 3.12 3.43 -15.40
C HIS A 34 2.53 2.05 -15.20
N ASN A 35 1.26 1.99 -14.83
CA ASN A 35 0.53 0.76 -14.52
C ASN A 35 1.08 -0.05 -13.35
N ASN A 36 1.91 0.56 -12.50
CA ASN A 36 2.28 -0.06 -11.24
C ASN A 36 1.09 -0.03 -10.27
N LEU A 37 1.10 -0.94 -9.32
CA LEU A 37 0.14 -0.94 -8.20
C LEU A 37 0.85 -0.51 -6.94
N PHE A 38 0.11 0.17 -6.07
CA PHE A 38 0.57 0.53 -4.73
C PHE A 38 -0.42 0.03 -3.72
N SER A 39 0.08 -0.63 -2.67
CA SER A 39 -0.75 -1.13 -1.58
C SER A 39 -0.31 -0.55 -0.24
N SER A 40 -1.29 -0.21 0.59
CA SER A 40 -1.03 0.24 1.95
C SER A 40 -1.13 -0.93 2.92
N HIS A 41 -0.26 -0.94 3.94
CA HIS A 41 -0.15 -2.01 4.92
C HIS A 41 -0.25 -1.43 6.32
N PHE A 42 -1.29 -1.84 7.03
CA PHE A 42 -1.68 -1.26 8.31
C PHE A 42 -0.66 -1.55 9.41
N ASN A 43 -0.35 -2.83 9.62
CA ASN A 43 0.46 -3.25 10.76
C ASN A 43 1.96 -3.03 10.57
N THR A 44 2.45 -3.00 9.34
CA THR A 44 3.87 -2.82 9.04
C THR A 44 4.24 -1.37 8.76
N GLY A 45 3.26 -0.48 8.60
CA GLY A 45 3.50 0.93 8.31
C GLY A 45 4.23 1.14 7.00
N LYS A 46 3.81 0.44 5.95
CA LYS A 46 4.46 0.49 4.65
C LYS A 46 3.48 0.76 3.54
N ILE A 47 3.98 1.40 2.48
CA ILE A 47 3.36 1.39 1.15
C ILE A 47 4.28 0.56 0.27
N LEU A 48 3.74 -0.49 -0.35
CA LEU A 48 4.49 -1.35 -1.27
C LEU A 48 4.20 -0.94 -2.71
N ARG A 49 5.22 -0.99 -3.54
CA ARG A 49 5.12 -0.81 -4.99
C ARG A 49 5.19 -2.17 -5.66
N HIS A 50 4.24 -2.43 -6.55
CA HIS A 50 4.16 -3.68 -7.31
C HIS A 50 4.33 -3.39 -8.80
N ARG A 51 5.39 -3.94 -9.39
CA ARG A 51 5.63 -3.84 -10.83
C ARG A 51 5.14 -5.10 -11.51
N LEU A 52 4.11 -4.94 -12.33
CA LEU A 52 3.51 -6.04 -13.06
C LEU A 52 4.19 -6.23 -14.41
N SER A 53 4.41 -7.48 -14.79
CA SER A 53 4.90 -7.85 -16.13
C SER A 53 3.99 -8.94 -16.69
N PRO A 54 3.54 -8.81 -17.95
CA PRO A 54 2.75 -9.87 -18.57
C PRO A 54 3.55 -11.17 -18.67
N ALA A 55 2.89 -12.29 -18.39
CA ALA A 55 3.48 -13.62 -18.45
C ALA A 55 2.42 -14.62 -18.93
N GLY A 56 2.40 -14.87 -20.23
CA GLY A 56 1.36 -15.71 -20.85
C GLY A 56 -0.02 -15.07 -20.70
N GLY A 57 -0.98 -15.79 -20.16
CA GLY A 57 -2.31 -15.27 -19.88
C GLY A 57 -2.47 -14.58 -18.53
N THR A 58 -1.40 -14.30 -17.83
CA THR A 58 -1.41 -13.71 -16.49
C THR A 58 -0.28 -12.69 -16.35
N PHE A 59 0.11 -12.38 -15.10
CA PHE A 59 1.16 -11.44 -14.78
C PHE A 59 2.12 -12.05 -13.76
N THR A 60 3.38 -11.61 -13.81
CA THR A 60 4.32 -11.74 -12.70
C THR A 60 4.45 -10.38 -12.02
N CYS A 61 4.91 -10.38 -10.79
CA CYS A 61 4.98 -9.16 -9.99
C CYS A 61 6.30 -9.09 -9.23
N GLU A 62 6.98 -7.95 -9.32
CA GLU A 62 8.08 -7.59 -8.44
C GLU A 62 7.60 -6.55 -7.44
N THR A 63 7.87 -6.79 -6.16
CA THR A 63 7.40 -5.95 -5.06
C THR A 63 8.57 -5.36 -4.29
N GLU A 64 8.47 -4.07 -3.97
CA GLU A 64 9.48 -3.38 -3.16
C GLU A 64 8.81 -2.45 -2.15
N ASP A 65 9.53 -2.16 -1.05
CA ASP A 65 9.12 -1.11 -0.13
C ASP A 65 9.24 0.25 -0.82
N PHE A 66 8.15 1.02 -0.83
CA PHE A 66 8.13 2.33 -1.47
C PHE A 66 8.13 3.46 -0.44
N VAL A 67 7.27 3.36 0.55
CA VAL A 67 7.26 4.24 1.71
C VAL A 67 7.33 3.38 2.95
N GLU A 68 8.17 3.74 3.89
CA GLU A 68 8.29 3.06 5.16
C GLU A 68 8.19 4.07 6.29
N ALA A 69 7.27 3.84 7.22
CA ALA A 69 7.12 4.67 8.39
C ALA A 69 8.28 4.43 9.37
N ASN A 70 8.72 5.50 10.03
CA ASN A 70 9.79 5.43 11.03
C ASN A 70 9.25 5.33 12.46
N SER A 71 7.97 5.08 12.62
CA SER A 71 7.29 4.96 13.90
C SER A 71 6.25 3.87 13.85
N SER A 72 6.13 3.08 14.93
CA SER A 72 5.09 2.07 15.08
C SER A 72 3.70 2.68 15.31
N ASP A 73 3.61 3.99 15.49
CA ASP A 73 2.35 4.70 15.67
C ASP A 73 1.68 5.07 14.34
N VAL A 74 2.35 4.87 13.23
CA VAL A 74 1.82 5.12 11.88
C VAL A 74 1.10 3.88 11.39
N HIS A 75 -0.15 4.04 10.98
CA HIS A 75 -0.97 2.96 10.45
C HIS A 75 -1.59 3.41 9.13
N PHE A 76 -1.04 2.93 8.03
CA PHE A 76 -1.54 3.26 6.70
C PHE A 76 -2.79 2.45 6.41
N THR A 77 -3.87 3.15 6.05
CA THR A 77 -5.18 2.55 5.79
C THR A 77 -5.63 2.68 4.36
N ASP A 78 -5.04 3.59 3.60
CA ASP A 78 -5.38 3.74 2.19
C ASP A 78 -4.25 4.44 1.44
N VAL A 79 -4.26 4.26 0.14
CA VAL A 79 -3.37 4.94 -0.81
C VAL A 79 -4.17 5.24 -2.07
N LEU A 80 -4.04 6.45 -2.61
CA LEU A 80 -4.75 6.83 -3.83
C LEU A 80 -3.92 7.76 -4.70
N GLU A 81 -4.16 7.69 -6.00
CA GLU A 81 -3.54 8.55 -6.98
C GLU A 81 -4.31 9.86 -7.07
N ASP A 82 -3.60 11.00 -6.93
CA ASP A 82 -4.22 12.32 -7.07
C ASP A 82 -4.14 12.82 -8.52
N ALA A 83 -4.90 13.86 -8.80
CA ALA A 83 -5.01 14.42 -10.15
C ALA A 83 -3.70 14.97 -10.70
N ASP A 84 -2.75 15.35 -9.84
CA ASP A 84 -1.44 15.87 -10.25
C ASP A 84 -0.37 14.77 -10.43
N GLY A 85 -0.73 13.51 -10.25
CA GLY A 85 0.21 12.39 -10.34
C GLY A 85 0.97 12.09 -9.06
N SER A 86 0.66 12.77 -7.97
CA SER A 86 1.16 12.38 -6.64
C SER A 86 0.33 11.26 -6.05
N LEU A 87 0.84 10.60 -5.02
CA LEU A 87 0.06 9.68 -4.21
C LEU A 87 -0.34 10.34 -2.90
N LEU A 88 -1.58 10.14 -2.50
CA LEU A 88 -2.06 10.48 -1.17
C LEU A 88 -2.07 9.22 -0.33
N VAL A 89 -1.49 9.28 0.85
CA VAL A 89 -1.37 8.16 1.77
C VAL A 89 -2.06 8.53 3.06
N VAL A 90 -3.01 7.70 3.47
CA VAL A 90 -3.81 7.94 4.67
C VAL A 90 -3.22 7.18 5.84
N ASP A 91 -2.91 7.92 6.90
CA ASP A 91 -2.45 7.39 8.18
C ASP A 91 -3.52 7.70 9.22
N THR A 92 -4.11 6.66 9.81
CA THR A 92 -5.14 6.85 10.85
C THR A 92 -4.54 7.02 12.24
N GLY A 93 -3.22 7.03 12.37
CA GLY A 93 -2.55 7.22 13.65
C GLY A 93 -2.74 6.03 14.58
N GLY A 94 -2.85 6.29 15.86
CA GLY A 94 -2.94 5.26 16.88
C GLY A 94 -4.35 4.85 17.28
N TRP A 95 -5.37 5.50 16.72
CA TRP A 95 -6.76 5.13 17.02
C TRP A 95 -7.21 4.01 16.08
N PHE A 96 -7.53 2.88 16.67
CA PHE A 96 -8.13 1.76 15.94
C PHE A 96 -8.78 0.80 16.94
N HIS A 97 -9.66 -0.05 16.43
CA HIS A 97 -10.27 -1.08 17.27
C HIS A 97 -9.33 -2.28 17.32
N ALA A 98 -8.75 -2.53 18.49
CA ALA A 98 -7.76 -3.60 18.66
C ALA A 98 -8.45 -4.96 18.56
N CYS A 99 -8.23 -5.67 17.46
CA CYS A 99 -8.76 -7.02 17.24
C CYS A 99 -7.66 -8.03 16.87
N CYS A 100 -6.44 -7.56 16.61
CA CYS A 100 -5.34 -8.39 16.16
C CYS A 100 -4.07 -8.02 16.93
N PRO A 101 -3.36 -8.99 17.53
CA PRO A 101 -2.12 -8.72 18.26
C PRO A 101 -1.03 -8.04 17.42
N ALA A 102 -1.01 -8.30 16.10
CA ALA A 102 -0.04 -7.71 15.20
C ALA A 102 -0.24 -6.20 14.98
N SER A 103 -1.41 -5.67 15.32
CA SER A 103 -1.72 -4.24 15.17
C SER A 103 -1.14 -3.39 16.31
N GLY A 104 -0.68 -4.02 17.39
CA GLY A 104 -0.18 -3.32 18.56
C GLY A 104 -1.28 -2.74 19.43
N SER A 105 -0.91 -1.85 20.35
CA SER A 105 -1.85 -1.23 21.27
C SER A 105 -2.47 0.01 20.65
N SER A 106 -3.77 0.20 20.86
CA SER A 106 -4.47 1.42 20.46
C SER A 106 -3.96 2.61 21.28
N LYS A 107 -3.70 3.72 20.59
CA LYS A 107 -3.23 4.98 21.19
C LYS A 107 -4.09 6.14 20.67
N PRO A 108 -5.28 6.37 21.24
CA PRO A 108 -6.22 7.38 20.72
C PRO A 108 -5.65 8.79 20.65
N GLU A 109 -4.63 9.09 21.44
CA GLU A 109 -3.95 10.39 21.45
C GLU A 109 -3.06 10.64 20.22
N VAL A 110 -2.67 9.58 19.50
CA VAL A 110 -1.85 9.70 18.28
C VAL A 110 -2.77 10.00 17.11
N LYS A 111 -2.65 11.19 16.57
CA LYS A 111 -3.50 11.65 15.47
C LYS A 111 -3.02 11.13 14.13
N GLY A 112 -3.98 10.93 13.23
CA GLY A 112 -3.70 10.58 11.86
C GLY A 112 -3.33 11.77 10.99
N SER A 113 -2.91 11.48 9.78
CA SER A 113 -2.52 12.47 8.78
C SER A 113 -2.78 11.94 7.38
N ILE A 114 -2.84 12.85 6.42
CA ILE A 114 -2.81 12.51 5.00
C ILE A 114 -1.50 13.08 4.44
N TYR A 115 -0.66 12.19 3.91
CA TYR A 115 0.63 12.57 3.35
C TYR A 115 0.55 12.60 1.84
N ARG A 116 1.23 13.55 1.23
CA ARG A 116 1.41 13.61 -0.22
C ARG A 116 2.82 13.12 -0.57
N VAL A 117 2.89 12.13 -1.43
CA VAL A 117 4.15 11.62 -1.97
C VAL A 117 4.27 12.10 -3.40
N SER A 118 5.29 12.91 -3.67
CA SER A 118 5.52 13.47 -5.00
C SER A 118 6.98 13.29 -5.39
N LYS A 119 7.24 13.39 -6.70
CA LYS A 119 8.62 13.31 -7.19
C LYS A 119 9.39 14.56 -6.79
N SER A 120 10.61 14.35 -6.32
CA SER A 120 11.55 15.43 -6.08
C SER A 120 12.11 15.95 -7.41
N ASP A 121 12.32 17.26 -7.51
CA ASP A 121 12.92 17.90 -8.69
C ASP A 121 14.47 17.80 -8.71
N GLU A 122 15.04 17.14 -7.72
CA GLU A 122 16.49 16.92 -7.64
C GLU A 122 16.96 15.72 -8.45
#